data_b27aad8261ad31e72d005b32595d49fb
#
_entry.id   b27aad8261ad31e72d005b32595d49fb
#
_cell.length_a   1.000
_cell.length_b   1.000
_cell.length_c   1.000
_cell.angle_alpha   90.00
_cell.angle_beta   90.00
_cell.angle_gamma   90.00
#
_symmetry.space_group_name_H-M   'P 1'
#
loop_
_entity.id
_entity.type
_entity.pdbx_description
1 polymer ?
#
loop_
_entity_poly.entity_id
_entity_poly.type
_entity_poly.pdbx_seq_one_letter_code
_entity_poly.pdbx_strand_id
1 'polypeptide(L)'
;MVALPRTGIGVDVHALSDDPDRVCMVAGLAWPGERALEGHSDADVACHAACDALFSAAGIGDLGAHFGTDRPELAGASGLTLLAEAARLVREAGFEIGN
;
A
#
# COMPACT_ATOMS: atom_id res chain seq x y z
N MET A 1 1.68 -21.77 -25.05
CA MET A 1 2.47 -20.60 -24.61
C MET A 1 2.70 -20.65 -23.12
N VAL A 2 3.92 -20.39 -22.68
CA VAL A 2 4.26 -20.30 -21.26
C VAL A 2 4.20 -18.85 -20.83
N ALA A 3 3.41 -18.57 -19.80
CA ALA A 3 3.37 -17.26 -19.20
C ALA A 3 4.52 -17.14 -18.20
N LEU A 4 5.31 -16.09 -18.33
CA LEU A 4 6.40 -15.80 -17.40
C LEU A 4 5.88 -14.98 -16.23
N PRO A 5 6.34 -15.25 -15.01
CA PRO A 5 5.97 -14.42 -13.87
C PRO A 5 6.56 -13.03 -14.03
N ARG A 6 5.83 -12.04 -13.52
CA ARG A 6 6.29 -10.66 -13.45
C ARG A 6 6.63 -10.36 -12.00
N THR A 7 7.63 -9.54 -11.81
CA THR A 7 8.04 -9.10 -10.46
C THR A 7 7.92 -7.59 -10.37
N GLY A 8 7.71 -7.11 -9.16
CA GLY A 8 7.65 -5.69 -8.89
C GLY A 8 8.36 -5.36 -7.60
N ILE A 9 8.84 -4.13 -7.52
CA ILE A 9 9.48 -3.58 -6.34
C ILE A 9 8.69 -2.35 -5.92
N GLY A 10 8.41 -2.25 -4.62
CA GLY A 10 7.83 -1.07 -4.02
C GLY A 10 8.71 -0.59 -2.89
N VAL A 11 8.86 0.72 -2.80
CA VAL A 11 9.62 1.38 -1.74
C VAL A 11 8.76 2.50 -1.19
N ASP A 12 8.66 2.59 0.13
CA ASP A 12 7.95 3.68 0.78
C ASP A 12 8.72 4.12 2.02
N VAL A 13 8.65 5.40 2.33
CA VAL A 13 9.38 6.00 3.46
C VAL A 13 8.44 6.94 4.20
N HIS A 14 8.34 6.76 5.51
CA HIS A 14 7.59 7.63 6.38
C HIS A 14 8.49 8.10 7.52
N ALA A 15 8.34 9.36 7.91
CA ALA A 15 8.99 9.86 9.11
C ALA A 15 8.34 9.26 10.36
N LEU A 16 9.08 9.24 11.45
CA LEU A 16 8.52 8.87 12.75
C LEU A 16 7.67 10.03 13.26
N SER A 17 6.51 9.72 13.84
CA SER A 17 5.61 10.70 14.41
C SER A 17 6.03 11.11 15.81
N ASP A 18 5.80 12.37 16.16
CA ASP A 18 5.99 12.87 17.52
C ASP A 18 4.71 12.78 18.36
N ASP A 19 3.60 12.33 17.75
CA ASP A 19 2.33 12.19 18.46
C ASP A 19 2.31 10.90 19.28
N PRO A 20 2.32 11.00 20.63
CA PRO A 20 2.36 9.82 21.49
C PRO A 20 1.07 9.01 21.47
N ASP A 21 -0.03 9.59 20.98
CA ASP A 21 -1.34 8.94 20.94
C ASP A 21 -1.56 8.19 19.64
N ARG A 22 -0.67 8.37 18.67
CA ARG A 22 -0.78 7.70 17.38
C ARG A 22 -0.30 6.26 17.47
N VAL A 23 -1.11 5.33 16.96
CA VAL A 23 -0.78 3.90 16.95
C VAL A 23 0.16 3.61 15.78
N CYS A 24 1.22 2.84 16.05
CA CYS A 24 2.11 2.36 15.00
C CYS A 24 1.44 1.20 14.26
N MET A 25 1.15 1.41 12.98
CA MET A 25 0.59 0.37 12.10
C MET A 25 1.62 0.01 11.05
N VAL A 26 2.01 -1.25 10.98
CA VAL A 26 2.91 -1.76 9.94
C VAL A 26 2.44 -3.15 9.51
N ALA A 27 2.31 -3.34 8.20
CA ALA A 27 1.84 -4.60 7.61
C ALA A 27 0.45 -5.00 8.09
N GLY A 28 -0.41 -4.02 8.33
CA GLY A 28 -1.77 -4.24 8.78
C GLY A 28 -1.90 -4.63 10.26
N LEU A 29 -0.82 -4.57 11.01
CA LEU A 29 -0.78 -4.93 12.43
C LEU A 29 -0.49 -3.70 13.28
N ALA A 30 -1.12 -3.64 14.45
CA ALA A 30 -0.79 -2.65 15.45
C ALA A 30 0.41 -3.11 16.28
N TRP A 31 1.32 -2.18 16.54
CA TRP A 31 2.55 -2.43 17.31
C TRP A 31 2.51 -1.56 18.56
N PRO A 32 1.85 -2.02 19.63
CA PRO A 32 1.74 -1.21 20.86
C PRO A 32 3.11 -0.91 21.47
N GLY A 33 3.25 0.32 21.95
CA GLY A 33 4.50 0.76 22.59
C GLY A 33 5.58 1.22 21.61
N GLU A 34 5.37 1.02 20.31
CA GLU A 34 6.30 1.50 19.30
C GLU A 34 5.94 2.90 18.84
N ARG A 35 6.94 3.67 18.46
CA ARG A 35 6.74 5.00 17.91
C ARG A 35 6.04 4.90 16.56
N ALA A 36 4.94 5.63 16.41
CA ALA A 36 4.14 5.59 15.18
C ALA A 36 4.84 6.27 14.01
N LEU A 37 4.34 5.99 12.83
CA LEU A 37 4.77 6.65 11.59
C LEU A 37 3.87 7.84 11.30
N GLU A 38 4.44 8.86 10.67
CA GLU A 38 3.73 10.06 10.25
C GLU A 38 3.24 9.89 8.82
N GLY A 39 2.00 10.26 8.55
CA GLY A 39 1.44 10.18 7.21
C GLY A 39 -0.06 10.14 7.22
N HIS A 40 -0.65 9.99 6.05
CA HIS A 40 -2.09 9.90 5.88
C HIS A 40 -2.63 8.58 6.45
N SER A 41 -3.85 8.64 6.99
CA SER A 41 -4.51 7.49 7.57
C SER A 41 -3.64 6.83 8.65
N ASP A 42 -3.41 5.52 8.55
CA ASP A 42 -2.58 4.79 9.51
C ASP A 42 -1.08 4.83 9.18
N ALA A 43 -0.71 5.46 8.06
CA ALA A 43 0.69 5.56 7.61
C ALA A 43 1.39 4.21 7.53
N ASP A 44 0.69 3.15 7.11
CA ASP A 44 1.23 1.80 7.01
C ASP A 44 2.22 1.71 5.84
N VAL A 45 3.49 1.90 6.15
CA VAL A 45 4.56 1.95 5.16
C VAL A 45 4.71 0.63 4.40
N ALA A 46 4.49 -0.49 5.06
CA ALA A 46 4.60 -1.81 4.42
C ALA A 46 3.47 -2.04 3.43
N CYS A 47 2.24 -1.69 3.79
CA CYS A 47 1.10 -1.80 2.88
C CYS A 47 1.25 -0.88 1.67
N HIS A 48 1.74 0.35 1.86
CA HIS A 48 1.99 1.28 0.76
C HIS A 48 3.06 0.75 -0.19
N ALA A 49 4.16 0.24 0.34
CA ALA A 49 5.21 -0.37 -0.48
C ALA A 49 4.70 -1.58 -1.25
N ALA A 50 3.87 -2.41 -0.62
CA ALA A 50 3.27 -3.57 -1.27
C ALA A 50 2.35 -3.15 -2.43
N CYS A 51 1.55 -2.09 -2.26
CA CYS A 51 0.74 -1.55 -3.34
C CYS A 51 1.61 -1.15 -4.54
N ASP A 52 2.68 -0.41 -4.29
CA ASP A 52 3.58 0.02 -5.37
C ASP A 52 4.25 -1.17 -6.06
N ALA A 53 4.64 -2.20 -5.30
CA ALA A 53 5.20 -3.42 -5.87
C ALA A 53 4.22 -4.11 -6.81
N LEU A 54 2.96 -4.24 -6.40
CA LEU A 54 1.90 -4.83 -7.22
C LEU A 54 1.66 -4.03 -8.50
N PHE A 55 1.52 -2.72 -8.39
CA PHE A 55 1.32 -1.85 -9.55
C PHE A 55 2.52 -1.89 -10.49
N SER A 56 3.73 -1.91 -9.96
CA SER A 56 4.96 -2.01 -10.74
C SER A 56 5.00 -3.33 -11.53
N ALA A 57 4.73 -4.45 -10.89
CA ALA A 57 4.71 -5.75 -11.54
C ALA A 57 3.67 -5.81 -12.67
N ALA A 58 2.48 -5.25 -12.42
CA ALA A 58 1.40 -5.22 -13.41
C ALA A 58 1.60 -4.15 -14.49
N GLY A 59 2.52 -3.20 -14.28
CA GLY A 59 2.76 -2.12 -15.23
C GLY A 59 1.62 -1.12 -15.34
N ILE A 60 0.88 -0.90 -14.24
CA ILE A 60 -0.32 -0.05 -14.25
C ILE A 60 -0.16 1.24 -13.42
N GLY A 61 1.06 1.65 -13.13
CA GLY A 61 1.31 2.90 -12.43
C GLY A 61 1.85 2.71 -11.03
N ASP A 62 1.43 3.58 -10.14
CA ASP A 62 1.88 3.59 -8.75
C ASP A 62 0.74 3.96 -7.81
N LEU A 63 1.04 3.99 -6.51
CA LEU A 63 0.06 4.31 -5.48
C LEU A 63 -0.56 5.69 -5.69
N GLY A 64 0.25 6.70 -6.02
CA GLY A 64 -0.24 8.05 -6.25
C GLY A 64 -1.16 8.17 -7.46
N ALA A 65 -0.93 7.38 -8.51
CA ALA A 65 -1.76 7.37 -9.70
C ALA A 65 -3.17 6.79 -9.43
N HIS A 66 -3.25 5.79 -8.55
CA HIS A 66 -4.51 5.12 -8.25
C HIS A 66 -5.23 5.66 -7.02
N PHE A 67 -4.50 6.15 -6.02
CA PHE A 67 -5.05 6.58 -4.73
C PHE A 67 -4.77 8.05 -4.45
N GLY A 68 -4.77 8.87 -5.51
CA GLY A 68 -4.57 10.29 -5.40
C GLY A 68 -5.84 11.04 -4.96
N THR A 69 -5.81 12.34 -5.12
CA THR A 69 -6.89 13.23 -4.65
C THR A 69 -8.20 13.08 -5.41
N ASP A 70 -8.19 12.36 -6.54
CA ASP A 70 -9.39 12.08 -7.34
C ASP A 70 -10.19 10.86 -6.84
N ARG A 71 -9.77 10.25 -5.73
CA ARG A 71 -10.45 9.12 -5.10
C ARG A 71 -10.83 9.46 -3.65
N PRO A 72 -11.77 10.42 -3.45
CA PRO A 72 -12.13 10.86 -2.08
C PRO A 72 -12.69 9.75 -1.21
N GLU A 73 -13.27 8.70 -1.79
CA GLU A 73 -13.78 7.54 -1.04
C GLU A 73 -12.67 6.74 -0.37
N LEU A 74 -11.43 6.93 -0.79
CA LEU A 74 -10.25 6.27 -0.20
C LEU A 74 -9.50 7.19 0.77
N ALA A 75 -9.94 8.43 0.93
CA ALA A 75 -9.33 9.35 1.87
C ALA A 75 -9.46 8.78 3.29
N GLY A 76 -8.35 8.66 3.99
CA GLY A 76 -8.32 8.06 5.33
C GLY A 76 -8.41 6.54 5.35
N ALA A 77 -8.43 5.86 4.21
CA ALA A 77 -8.47 4.41 4.15
C ALA A 77 -7.23 3.79 4.80
N SER A 78 -7.42 2.66 5.49
CA SER A 78 -6.30 1.93 6.09
C SER A 78 -5.38 1.36 5.01
N GLY A 79 -4.14 1.04 5.40
CA GLY A 79 -3.20 0.38 4.50
C GLY A 79 -3.74 -0.95 3.96
N LEU A 80 -4.43 -1.72 4.79
CA LEU A 80 -5.06 -2.97 4.35
C LEU A 80 -6.15 -2.73 3.32
N THR A 81 -6.96 -1.69 3.48
CA THR A 81 -7.99 -1.33 2.49
C THR A 81 -7.37 -0.94 1.16
N LEU A 82 -6.30 -0.14 1.19
CA LEU A 82 -5.58 0.24 -0.04
C LEU A 82 -4.95 -0.98 -0.71
N LEU A 83 -4.37 -1.89 0.08
CA LEU A 83 -3.76 -3.10 -0.47
C LEU A 83 -4.80 -4.02 -1.10
N ALA A 84 -5.97 -4.16 -0.50
CA ALA A 84 -7.07 -4.94 -1.08
C ALA A 84 -7.53 -4.35 -2.41
N GLU A 85 -7.63 -3.01 -2.50
CA GLU A 85 -7.98 -2.33 -3.75
C GLU A 85 -6.89 -2.48 -4.80
N ALA A 86 -5.62 -2.40 -4.40
CA ALA A 86 -4.50 -2.64 -5.32
C ALA A 86 -4.57 -4.05 -5.90
N ALA A 87 -4.85 -5.06 -5.07
CA ALA A 87 -5.00 -6.43 -5.53
C ALA A 87 -6.16 -6.57 -6.52
N ARG A 88 -7.29 -5.90 -6.25
CA ARG A 88 -8.43 -5.90 -7.16
C ARG A 88 -8.06 -5.31 -8.53
N LEU A 89 -7.37 -4.18 -8.54
CA LEU A 89 -6.95 -3.50 -9.77
C LEU A 89 -5.97 -4.35 -10.59
N VAL A 90 -5.06 -5.04 -9.92
CA VAL A 90 -4.11 -5.94 -10.58
C VAL A 90 -4.84 -7.11 -11.24
N ARG A 91 -5.80 -7.71 -10.54
CA ARG A 91 -6.60 -8.81 -11.09
C ARG A 91 -7.48 -8.34 -12.25
N GLU A 92 -8.06 -7.14 -12.12
CA GLU A 92 -8.85 -6.54 -13.20
C GLU A 92 -7.99 -6.28 -14.45
N ALA A 93 -6.71 -6.00 -14.28
CA ALA A 93 -5.77 -5.84 -15.39
C ALA A 93 -5.35 -7.18 -16.04
N GLY A 94 -5.83 -8.30 -15.51
CA GLY A 94 -5.61 -9.62 -16.10
C GLY A 94 -4.49 -10.44 -15.47
N PHE A 95 -4.03 -10.06 -14.27
CA PHE A 95 -2.94 -10.76 -13.59
C PHE A 95 -3.44 -11.51 -12.37
N GLU A 96 -2.70 -12.56 -12.00
CA GLU A 96 -2.87 -13.26 -10.75
C GLU A 96 -1.69 -12.92 -9.83
N ILE A 97 -1.96 -12.83 -8.53
CA ILE A 97 -0.93 -12.55 -7.53
C ILE A 97 -0.36 -13.88 -7.05
N GLY A 98 0.93 -14.08 -7.27
CA GLY A 98 1.60 -15.32 -6.92
C GLY A 98 2.07 -15.35 -5.46
N ASN A 99 2.48 -14.20 -4.96
CA ASN A 99 2.86 -14.07 -3.55
C ASN A 99 2.93 -12.61 -3.14
#